data_5a36dd7a119cc4e901b0bc0fe299feae
#
_entry.id   5a36dd7a119cc4e901b0bc0fe299feae
#
_cell.length_a   1.000
_cell.length_b   1.000
_cell.length_c   1.000
_cell.angle_alpha   90.00
_cell.angle_beta   90.00
_cell.angle_gamma   90.00
#
_symmetry.space_group_name_H-M   'P 1'
#
loop_
_entity.id
_entity.type
_entity.pdbx_description
1 polymer ?
#
loop_
_entity_poly.entity_id
_entity_poly.type
_entity_poly.pdbx_seq_one_letter_code
_entity_poly.pdbx_strand_id
1 'polypeptide(L)'
;MTNNQWVLARTPLGGFPHEDDFRWQTGALPEIEPGQLLTKTIYLSLDPYQWGRRRSGVEVPGDVCHGRTVSQVVSSRREGFEEGDFVFNTNGWQSFGLTGEGISHFGYMYPRKLDAKAASISTAIGVMGMLGLTAYSGLLVQCQPQPGETVIISAASGGVGQVACQLAKIAGCRVIGIAGNAQKLKFLSDVVGVDHCVSHLSEDFEDELRTLCPDGCDVYFENVGGKVYEAVLPLLNKNSRITVCGMIS
;
A
#
# COMPACT_ATOMS: atom_id res chain seq x y z
N MET A 1 8.71 -30.32 -3.53
CA MET A 1 8.00 -29.09 -3.09
C MET A 1 6.90 -28.79 -4.08
N THR A 2 5.79 -28.20 -3.63
CA THR A 2 4.65 -27.80 -4.48
C THR A 2 4.49 -26.28 -4.43
N ASN A 3 4.05 -25.69 -5.53
CA ASN A 3 3.70 -24.27 -5.58
C ASN A 3 2.21 -24.10 -5.33
N ASN A 4 1.87 -23.43 -4.25
CA ASN A 4 0.50 -23.06 -3.91
C ASN A 4 0.21 -21.64 -4.41
N GLN A 5 -0.93 -21.45 -5.09
CA GLN A 5 -1.24 -20.23 -5.82
C GLN A 5 -2.70 -19.84 -5.63
N TRP A 6 -2.94 -18.52 -5.50
CA TRP A 6 -4.23 -17.92 -5.75
C TRP A 6 -4.24 -17.34 -7.16
N VAL A 7 -5.17 -17.81 -7.98
CA VAL A 7 -5.36 -17.33 -9.35
C VAL A 7 -6.68 -16.61 -9.47
N LEU A 8 -6.75 -15.67 -10.42
CA LEU A 8 -8.00 -15.02 -10.77
C LEU A 8 -8.94 -16.05 -11.40
N ALA A 9 -10.13 -16.25 -10.85
CA ALA A 9 -11.09 -17.25 -11.34
C ALA A 9 -11.98 -16.70 -12.44
N ARG A 10 -12.32 -15.42 -12.39
CA ARG A 10 -13.15 -14.72 -13.37
C ARG A 10 -12.77 -13.23 -13.43
N THR A 11 -13.10 -12.54 -14.51
CA THR A 11 -12.98 -11.08 -14.57
C THR A 11 -14.04 -10.45 -13.65
N PRO A 12 -13.64 -9.63 -12.66
CA PRO A 12 -14.60 -8.99 -11.76
C PRO A 12 -15.52 -8.02 -12.51
N LEU A 13 -16.82 -8.05 -12.16
CA LEU A 13 -17.83 -7.18 -12.77
C LEU A 13 -17.90 -5.78 -12.16
N GLY A 14 -17.08 -5.49 -11.11
CA GLY A 14 -17.08 -4.24 -10.36
C GLY A 14 -17.30 -4.48 -8.86
N GLY A 15 -17.44 -3.41 -8.08
CA GLY A 15 -17.62 -3.47 -6.64
C GLY A 15 -16.40 -3.99 -5.87
N PHE A 16 -16.66 -4.54 -4.67
CA PHE A 16 -15.64 -5.15 -3.82
C PHE A 16 -15.29 -6.58 -4.26
N PRO A 17 -14.10 -7.09 -3.91
CA PRO A 17 -13.72 -8.47 -4.18
C PRO A 17 -14.69 -9.47 -3.54
N HIS A 18 -15.02 -10.51 -4.30
CA HIS A 18 -15.78 -11.66 -3.86
C HIS A 18 -14.88 -12.90 -3.78
N GLU A 19 -15.19 -13.85 -2.89
CA GLU A 19 -14.43 -15.10 -2.79
C GLU A 19 -14.38 -15.86 -4.12
N ASP A 20 -15.48 -15.86 -4.87
CA ASP A 20 -15.61 -16.49 -6.20
C ASP A 20 -14.72 -15.85 -7.29
N ASP A 21 -14.15 -14.68 -7.05
CA ASP A 21 -13.21 -14.05 -7.97
C ASP A 21 -11.83 -14.74 -7.94
N PHE A 22 -11.61 -15.59 -6.95
CA PHE A 22 -10.34 -16.25 -6.70
C PHE A 22 -10.47 -17.76 -6.65
N ARG A 23 -9.44 -18.46 -7.09
CA ARG A 23 -9.35 -19.92 -7.00
C ARG A 23 -7.98 -20.33 -6.48
N TRP A 24 -7.99 -21.20 -5.47
CA TRP A 24 -6.78 -21.86 -4.99
C TRP A 24 -6.40 -22.99 -5.93
N GLN A 25 -5.11 -23.10 -6.23
CA GLN A 25 -4.55 -24.24 -6.95
C GLN A 25 -3.15 -24.59 -6.46
N THR A 26 -2.74 -25.84 -6.72
CA THR A 26 -1.43 -26.37 -6.40
C THR A 26 -0.81 -26.95 -7.68
N GLY A 27 0.46 -26.63 -7.92
CA GLY A 27 1.19 -27.07 -9.10
C GLY A 27 2.63 -27.49 -8.80
N ALA A 28 3.37 -27.86 -9.84
CA ALA A 28 4.81 -28.07 -9.76
C ALA A 28 5.55 -26.74 -9.59
N LEU A 29 6.78 -26.79 -9.07
CA LEU A 29 7.65 -25.62 -9.11
C LEU A 29 8.01 -25.30 -10.58
N PRO A 30 8.05 -24.01 -10.95
CA PRO A 30 8.53 -23.64 -12.28
C PRO A 30 10.03 -23.90 -12.41
N GLU A 31 10.47 -24.30 -13.60
CA GLU A 31 11.88 -24.45 -13.94
C GLU A 31 12.50 -23.09 -14.25
N ILE A 32 13.78 -22.90 -13.87
CA ILE A 32 14.51 -21.66 -14.11
C ILE A 32 15.31 -21.72 -15.41
N GLU A 33 15.27 -20.62 -16.16
CA GLU A 33 16.06 -20.38 -17.35
C GLU A 33 17.30 -19.50 -17.04
N PRO A 34 18.28 -19.37 -17.93
CA PRO A 34 19.37 -18.42 -17.78
C PRO A 34 18.86 -17.01 -17.52
N GLY A 35 19.47 -16.27 -16.59
CA GLY A 35 19.06 -14.93 -16.19
C GLY A 35 17.88 -14.86 -15.19
N GLN A 36 17.37 -16.01 -14.75
CA GLN A 36 16.23 -16.09 -13.83
C GLN A 36 16.60 -16.56 -12.43
N LEU A 37 15.70 -16.26 -11.49
CA LEU A 37 15.69 -16.71 -10.12
C LEU A 37 14.40 -17.46 -9.83
N LEU A 38 14.48 -18.59 -9.12
CA LEU A 38 13.36 -19.17 -8.40
C LEU A 38 13.38 -18.64 -6.97
N THR A 39 12.30 -18.07 -6.53
CA THR A 39 12.20 -17.44 -5.21
C THR A 39 11.01 -17.97 -4.42
N LYS A 40 11.19 -18.14 -3.09
CA LYS A 40 10.14 -18.49 -2.15
C LYS A 40 9.59 -17.23 -1.50
N THR A 41 8.29 -17.01 -1.59
CA THR A 41 7.61 -15.86 -0.96
C THR A 41 7.65 -15.97 0.56
N ILE A 42 8.08 -14.89 1.21
CA ILE A 42 8.09 -14.73 2.68
C ILE A 42 6.99 -13.77 3.11
N TYR A 43 6.89 -12.61 2.44
CA TYR A 43 5.87 -11.61 2.68
C TYR A 43 5.20 -11.21 1.37
N LEU A 44 3.90 -11.00 1.44
CA LEU A 44 3.06 -10.52 0.34
C LEU A 44 2.40 -9.20 0.76
N SER A 45 2.45 -8.20 -0.11
CA SER A 45 1.73 -6.95 0.07
C SER A 45 0.34 -7.04 -0.54
N LEU A 46 -0.68 -6.73 0.25
CA LEU A 46 -2.08 -6.63 -0.20
C LEU A 46 -2.43 -5.15 -0.34
N ASP A 47 -2.61 -4.70 -1.57
CA ASP A 47 -2.78 -3.29 -1.90
C ASP A 47 -4.04 -3.06 -2.73
N PRO A 48 -4.80 -1.96 -2.49
CA PRO A 48 -6.04 -1.68 -3.23
C PRO A 48 -5.88 -1.60 -4.74
N TYR A 49 -4.73 -1.12 -5.26
CA TYR A 49 -4.49 -1.05 -6.71
C TYR A 49 -4.56 -2.41 -7.42
N GLN A 50 -4.28 -3.50 -6.70
CA GLN A 50 -4.36 -4.86 -7.25
C GLN A 50 -5.78 -5.19 -7.70
N TRP A 51 -6.79 -4.70 -6.96
CA TRP A 51 -8.20 -4.87 -7.36
C TRP A 51 -8.53 -4.09 -8.63
N GLY A 52 -8.02 -2.87 -8.75
CA GLY A 52 -8.16 -2.07 -9.98
C GLY A 52 -7.56 -2.78 -11.21
N ARG A 53 -6.40 -3.43 -11.08
CA ARG A 53 -5.77 -4.22 -12.16
C ARG A 53 -6.67 -5.37 -12.63
N ARG A 54 -7.31 -6.09 -11.69
CA ARG A 54 -8.23 -7.20 -12.01
C ARG A 54 -9.46 -6.70 -12.74
N ARG A 55 -10.07 -5.62 -12.24
CA ARG A 55 -11.24 -5.01 -12.88
C ARG A 55 -10.97 -4.44 -14.27
N SER A 56 -9.76 -3.92 -14.50
CA SER A 56 -9.37 -3.35 -15.81
C SER A 56 -8.97 -4.41 -16.85
N GLY A 57 -8.95 -5.70 -16.49
CA GLY A 57 -8.57 -6.78 -17.39
C GLY A 57 -7.07 -6.89 -17.66
N VAL A 58 -6.22 -6.19 -16.88
CA VAL A 58 -4.77 -6.35 -16.93
C VAL A 58 -4.34 -7.72 -16.41
N GLU A 59 -5.06 -8.26 -15.42
CA GLU A 59 -4.98 -9.65 -15.00
C GLU A 59 -6.18 -10.38 -15.61
N VAL A 60 -5.94 -11.54 -16.21
CA VAL A 60 -6.99 -12.36 -16.86
C VAL A 60 -7.25 -13.64 -16.06
N PRO A 61 -8.44 -14.26 -16.20
CA PRO A 61 -8.73 -15.54 -15.55
C PRO A 61 -7.68 -16.59 -15.85
N GLY A 62 -7.17 -17.23 -14.80
CA GLY A 62 -6.06 -18.18 -14.83
C GLY A 62 -4.70 -17.61 -14.41
N ASP A 63 -4.53 -16.29 -14.46
CA ASP A 63 -3.30 -15.67 -13.98
C ASP A 63 -3.16 -15.81 -12.47
N VAL A 64 -1.93 -15.97 -11.98
CA VAL A 64 -1.61 -15.82 -10.58
C VAL A 64 -1.89 -14.36 -10.18
N CYS A 65 -2.68 -14.16 -9.14
CA CYS A 65 -3.02 -12.84 -8.67
C CYS A 65 -1.76 -12.02 -8.37
N HIS A 66 -1.65 -10.86 -9.00
CA HIS A 66 -0.48 -9.98 -8.84
C HIS A 66 -0.33 -9.51 -7.39
N GLY A 67 0.91 -9.38 -6.95
CA GLY A 67 1.28 -8.79 -5.66
C GLY A 67 2.78 -8.62 -5.54
N ARG A 68 3.19 -7.56 -4.84
CA ARG A 68 4.58 -7.32 -4.49
C ARG A 68 4.97 -8.21 -3.32
N THR A 69 6.17 -8.75 -3.38
CA THR A 69 6.64 -9.72 -2.40
C THR A 69 8.04 -9.38 -1.90
N VAL A 70 8.33 -9.85 -0.71
CA VAL A 70 9.68 -10.12 -0.25
C VAL A 70 9.85 -11.62 -0.26
N SER A 71 10.89 -12.08 -0.91
CA SER A 71 11.13 -13.49 -1.16
C SER A 71 12.58 -13.86 -0.84
N GLN A 72 12.85 -15.15 -0.68
CA GLN A 72 14.20 -15.70 -0.58
C GLN A 72 14.54 -16.48 -1.85
N VAL A 73 15.73 -16.27 -2.39
CA VAL A 73 16.24 -17.02 -3.55
C VAL A 73 16.43 -18.49 -3.15
N VAL A 74 15.79 -19.38 -3.90
CA VAL A 74 15.90 -20.84 -3.73
C VAL A 74 16.86 -21.43 -4.75
N SER A 75 16.89 -20.85 -5.96
CA SER A 75 17.83 -21.22 -7.02
C SER A 75 18.09 -20.02 -7.92
N SER A 76 19.32 -19.85 -8.38
CA SER A 76 19.73 -18.73 -9.22
C SER A 76 20.46 -19.20 -10.48
N ARG A 77 20.08 -18.62 -11.63
CA ARG A 77 20.83 -18.59 -12.88
C ARG A 77 21.09 -17.15 -13.34
N ARG A 78 21.06 -16.20 -12.41
CA ARG A 78 21.27 -14.78 -12.66
C ARG A 78 22.48 -14.28 -11.88
N GLU A 79 23.39 -13.59 -12.57
CA GLU A 79 24.57 -12.96 -11.96
C GLU A 79 24.16 -11.96 -10.86
N GLY A 80 24.94 -11.91 -9.78
CA GLY A 80 24.72 -11.02 -8.64
C GLY A 80 23.70 -11.52 -7.62
N PHE A 81 23.10 -12.70 -7.82
CA PHE A 81 22.16 -13.30 -6.87
C PHE A 81 22.54 -14.73 -6.55
N GLU A 82 22.50 -15.07 -5.26
CA GLU A 82 22.83 -16.39 -4.76
C GLU A 82 21.65 -16.99 -3.96
N GLU A 83 21.66 -18.31 -3.82
CA GLU A 83 20.71 -19.02 -2.95
C GLU A 83 20.81 -18.49 -1.51
N GLY A 84 19.67 -18.22 -0.90
CA GLY A 84 19.58 -17.63 0.42
C GLY A 84 19.44 -16.11 0.44
N ASP A 85 19.73 -15.39 -0.65
CA ASP A 85 19.53 -13.95 -0.74
C ASP A 85 18.07 -13.57 -0.53
N PHE A 86 17.83 -12.48 0.17
CA PHE A 86 16.51 -11.86 0.22
C PHE A 86 16.34 -10.86 -0.90
N VAL A 87 15.17 -10.89 -1.54
CA VAL A 87 14.86 -10.03 -2.68
C VAL A 87 13.48 -9.42 -2.56
N PHE A 88 13.34 -8.16 -2.99
CA PHE A 88 12.07 -7.60 -3.36
C PHE A 88 11.76 -8.03 -4.81
N ASN A 89 10.55 -8.52 -5.05
CA ASN A 89 10.08 -8.91 -6.38
C ASN A 89 8.53 -8.89 -6.46
N THR A 90 7.98 -9.51 -7.49
CA THR A 90 6.53 -9.57 -7.76
C THR A 90 6.08 -11.00 -8.03
N ASN A 91 6.35 -11.91 -7.10
CA ASN A 91 5.86 -13.29 -7.25
C ASN A 91 4.34 -13.39 -7.39
N GLY A 92 3.60 -12.39 -6.91
CA GLY A 92 2.15 -12.50 -6.80
C GLY A 92 1.73 -13.38 -5.63
N TRP A 93 0.48 -13.82 -5.65
CA TRP A 93 -0.13 -14.59 -4.57
C TRP A 93 0.22 -16.07 -4.70
N GLN A 94 1.49 -16.40 -4.54
CA GLN A 94 1.98 -17.77 -4.63
C GLN A 94 3.17 -18.04 -3.71
N SER A 95 3.39 -19.33 -3.41
CA SER A 95 4.47 -19.75 -2.53
C SER A 95 5.85 -19.62 -3.18
N PHE A 96 5.96 -19.88 -4.47
CA PHE A 96 7.19 -19.78 -5.26
C PHE A 96 6.90 -19.06 -6.56
N GLY A 97 7.84 -18.26 -7.04
CA GLY A 97 7.70 -17.53 -8.30
C GLY A 97 9.05 -17.34 -8.99
N LEU A 98 8.99 -17.14 -10.30
CA LEU A 98 10.12 -16.74 -11.12
C LEU A 98 10.25 -15.22 -11.15
N THR A 99 11.48 -14.74 -11.19
CA THR A 99 11.80 -13.35 -11.43
C THR A 99 13.11 -13.23 -12.20
N GLY A 100 13.27 -12.20 -13.01
CA GLY A 100 14.47 -12.00 -13.82
C GLY A 100 14.18 -11.86 -15.30
N GLU A 101 15.08 -12.34 -16.15
CA GLU A 101 15.00 -12.18 -17.59
C GLU A 101 13.78 -12.90 -18.19
N GLY A 102 13.07 -12.24 -19.10
CA GLY A 102 11.86 -12.77 -19.73
C GLY A 102 10.62 -12.80 -18.82
N ILE A 103 10.75 -12.52 -17.53
CA ILE A 103 9.61 -12.42 -16.60
C ILE A 103 9.08 -11.00 -16.61
N SER A 104 7.77 -10.86 -16.88
CA SER A 104 7.12 -9.55 -16.87
C SER A 104 7.11 -8.92 -15.49
N HIS A 105 7.58 -7.69 -15.41
CA HIS A 105 7.54 -6.87 -14.20
C HIS A 105 6.69 -5.64 -14.43
N PHE A 106 5.92 -5.24 -13.42
CA PHE A 106 5.12 -4.03 -13.49
C PHE A 106 5.99 -2.80 -13.19
N GLY A 107 6.26 -1.99 -14.22
CA GLY A 107 6.99 -0.74 -14.08
C GLY A 107 8.36 -0.90 -13.41
N TYR A 108 8.56 -0.23 -12.27
CA TYR A 108 9.80 -0.21 -11.49
C TYR A 108 10.01 -1.45 -10.58
N MET A 109 9.13 -2.43 -10.64
CA MET A 109 9.13 -3.57 -9.71
C MET A 109 10.12 -4.68 -10.12
N TYR A 110 11.31 -4.30 -10.55
CA TYR A 110 12.39 -5.24 -10.85
C TYR A 110 12.93 -5.89 -9.57
N PRO A 111 13.44 -7.14 -9.66
CA PRO A 111 14.04 -7.80 -8.51
C PRO A 111 15.26 -7.01 -8.03
N ARG A 112 15.31 -6.74 -6.72
CA ARG A 112 16.45 -6.10 -6.05
C ARG A 112 16.81 -6.86 -4.78
N LYS A 113 18.11 -7.05 -4.57
CA LYS A 113 18.65 -7.65 -3.34
C LYS A 113 18.36 -6.75 -2.15
N LEU A 114 18.01 -7.36 -1.02
CA LEU A 114 17.73 -6.68 0.25
C LEU A 114 18.85 -7.00 1.25
N ASP A 115 19.32 -5.97 1.94
CA ASP A 115 20.25 -6.13 3.05
C ASP A 115 19.46 -6.30 4.37
N ALA A 116 19.34 -7.54 4.83
CA ALA A 116 18.66 -7.87 6.08
C ALA A 116 19.38 -7.34 7.35
N LYS A 117 20.63 -6.85 7.22
CA LYS A 117 21.36 -6.22 8.33
C LYS A 117 21.03 -4.72 8.43
N ALA A 118 20.68 -4.09 7.31
CA ALA A 118 20.35 -2.67 7.28
C ALA A 118 18.96 -2.39 7.84
N ALA A 119 17.97 -3.25 7.52
CA ALA A 119 16.59 -3.13 8.02
C ALA A 119 15.85 -4.47 7.96
N SER A 120 14.72 -4.56 8.67
CA SER A 120 13.80 -5.69 8.50
C SER A 120 13.36 -5.81 7.04
N ILE A 121 13.47 -7.01 6.48
CA ILE A 121 13.15 -7.26 5.06
C ILE A 121 11.69 -6.91 4.69
N SER A 122 10.75 -6.98 5.65
CA SER A 122 9.35 -6.60 5.45
C SER A 122 9.17 -5.11 5.10
N THR A 123 10.12 -4.24 5.51
CA THR A 123 10.07 -2.81 5.20
C THR A 123 10.12 -2.54 3.69
N ALA A 124 10.68 -3.46 2.89
CA ALA A 124 10.77 -3.32 1.44
C ALA A 124 9.41 -3.32 0.71
N ILE A 125 8.36 -3.84 1.32
CA ILE A 125 6.97 -3.73 0.85
C ILE A 125 6.13 -2.79 1.72
N GLY A 126 6.74 -2.17 2.74
CA GLY A 126 6.15 -1.18 3.64
C GLY A 126 6.76 0.21 3.46
N VAL A 127 7.33 0.75 4.56
CA VAL A 127 7.86 2.11 4.63
C VAL A 127 9.05 2.36 3.67
N MET A 128 9.87 1.37 3.39
CA MET A 128 10.98 1.45 2.42
C MET A 128 10.57 1.00 1.00
N GLY A 129 9.29 0.77 0.78
CA GLY A 129 8.69 0.38 -0.49
C GLY A 129 7.67 1.40 -1.00
N MET A 130 6.70 0.91 -1.79
CA MET A 130 5.69 1.78 -2.42
C MET A 130 4.87 2.58 -1.40
N LEU A 131 4.54 2.01 -0.24
CA LEU A 131 3.72 2.69 0.76
C LEU A 131 4.42 3.95 1.29
N GLY A 132 5.69 3.82 1.66
CA GLY A 132 6.48 4.97 2.10
C GLY A 132 6.78 5.95 0.98
N LEU A 133 7.09 5.46 -0.23
CA LEU A 133 7.32 6.31 -1.40
C LEU A 133 6.06 7.13 -1.75
N THR A 134 4.88 6.52 -1.69
CA THR A 134 3.60 7.21 -1.92
C THR A 134 3.37 8.30 -0.88
N ALA A 135 3.57 7.99 0.41
CA ALA A 135 3.43 8.97 1.48
C ALA A 135 4.43 10.13 1.34
N TYR A 136 5.70 9.82 1.07
CA TYR A 136 6.75 10.81 0.88
C TYR A 136 6.46 11.72 -0.32
N SER A 137 6.20 11.12 -1.49
CA SER A 137 5.96 11.88 -2.72
C SER A 137 4.71 12.74 -2.64
N GLY A 138 3.60 12.17 -2.15
CA GLY A 138 2.33 12.89 -2.05
C GLY A 138 2.35 14.00 -1.00
N LEU A 139 2.95 13.74 0.17
CA LEU A 139 2.96 14.71 1.25
C LEU A 139 4.11 15.71 1.13
N LEU A 140 5.35 15.23 1.13
CA LEU A 140 6.51 16.11 1.25
C LEU A 140 6.92 16.74 -0.08
N VAL A 141 6.84 15.99 -1.19
CA VAL A 141 7.27 16.52 -2.50
C VAL A 141 6.18 17.38 -3.14
N GLN A 142 4.93 16.93 -3.13
CA GLN A 142 3.84 17.65 -3.81
C GLN A 142 3.17 18.69 -2.90
N CYS A 143 2.75 18.31 -1.70
CA CYS A 143 2.03 19.22 -0.80
C CYS A 143 2.94 20.15 -0.01
N GLN A 144 4.19 19.76 0.27
CA GLN A 144 5.18 20.58 0.97
C GLN A 144 4.62 21.22 2.25
N PRO A 145 4.11 20.45 3.22
CA PRO A 145 3.49 20.98 4.41
C PRO A 145 4.48 21.81 5.23
N GLN A 146 4.01 22.92 5.80
CA GLN A 146 4.83 23.82 6.62
C GLN A 146 4.54 23.62 8.11
N PRO A 147 5.52 23.88 8.99
CA PRO A 147 5.30 23.81 10.43
C PRO A 147 4.08 24.66 10.86
N GLY A 148 3.21 24.09 11.70
CA GLY A 148 2.01 24.72 12.19
C GLY A 148 0.77 24.57 11.31
N GLU A 149 0.93 24.08 10.06
CA GLU A 149 -0.24 23.78 9.20
C GLU A 149 -1.04 22.59 9.71
N THR A 150 -2.34 22.59 9.44
CA THR A 150 -3.24 21.48 9.73
C THR A 150 -3.29 20.53 8.53
N VAL A 151 -2.94 19.27 8.78
CA VAL A 151 -2.93 18.18 7.78
C VAL A 151 -4.00 17.17 8.13
N ILE A 152 -4.96 16.95 7.23
CA ILE A 152 -5.95 15.88 7.33
C ILE A 152 -5.48 14.71 6.46
N ILE A 153 -5.56 13.47 7.00
CA ILE A 153 -5.17 12.26 6.29
C ILE A 153 -6.30 11.25 6.37
N SER A 154 -6.87 10.88 5.22
CA SER A 154 -7.88 9.82 5.13
C SER A 154 -7.24 8.44 5.12
N ALA A 155 -7.96 7.40 5.59
CA ALA A 155 -7.43 6.06 5.86
C ALA A 155 -6.09 6.11 6.63
N ALA A 156 -6.00 6.96 7.63
CA ALA A 156 -4.77 7.30 8.36
C ALA A 156 -4.07 6.10 9.00
N SER A 157 -4.82 5.07 9.40
CA SER A 157 -4.29 3.83 9.98
C SER A 157 -3.81 2.80 8.93
N GLY A 158 -4.01 3.10 7.63
CA GLY A 158 -3.55 2.24 6.53
C GLY A 158 -2.04 2.34 6.29
N GLY A 159 -1.51 1.45 5.44
CA GLY A 159 -0.07 1.37 5.19
C GLY A 159 0.56 2.68 4.70
N VAL A 160 -0.11 3.42 3.81
CA VAL A 160 0.33 4.76 3.36
C VAL A 160 0.01 5.81 4.42
N GLY A 161 -1.23 5.80 4.96
CA GLY A 161 -1.73 6.82 5.86
C GLY A 161 -0.90 6.98 7.14
N GLN A 162 -0.51 5.85 7.78
CA GLN A 162 0.31 5.90 9.00
C GLN A 162 1.72 6.49 8.75
N VAL A 163 2.29 6.28 7.56
CA VAL A 163 3.57 6.90 7.19
C VAL A 163 3.37 8.39 6.92
N ALA A 164 2.32 8.77 6.19
CA ALA A 164 1.99 10.17 5.95
C ALA A 164 1.74 10.94 7.26
N CYS A 165 1.02 10.34 8.23
CA CYS A 165 0.84 10.93 9.56
C CYS A 165 2.16 11.25 10.25
N GLN A 166 3.08 10.27 10.29
CA GLN A 166 4.38 10.45 10.94
C GLN A 166 5.24 11.49 10.20
N LEU A 167 5.24 11.49 8.87
CA LEU A 167 5.95 12.51 8.08
C LEU A 167 5.40 13.91 8.33
N ALA A 168 4.07 14.08 8.42
CA ALA A 168 3.44 15.35 8.77
C ALA A 168 3.81 15.82 10.18
N LYS A 169 3.87 14.88 11.16
CA LYS A 169 4.35 15.18 12.52
C LYS A 169 5.81 15.62 12.53
N ILE A 170 6.69 14.94 11.77
CA ILE A 170 8.09 15.32 11.62
C ILE A 170 8.23 16.71 10.98
N ALA A 171 7.36 17.06 10.04
CA ALA A 171 7.29 18.39 9.44
C ALA A 171 6.75 19.48 10.37
N GLY A 172 6.36 19.13 11.60
CA GLY A 172 5.85 20.10 12.60
C GLY A 172 4.38 20.49 12.41
N CYS A 173 3.62 19.69 11.68
CA CYS A 173 2.20 19.94 11.43
C CYS A 173 1.29 19.43 12.55
N ARG A 174 0.10 20.02 12.64
CA ARG A 174 -1.03 19.48 13.38
C ARG A 174 -1.73 18.42 12.52
N VAL A 175 -1.78 17.19 12.99
CA VAL A 175 -2.24 16.04 12.21
C VAL A 175 -3.57 15.50 12.71
N ILE A 176 -4.55 15.40 11.80
CA ILE A 176 -5.86 14.81 12.05
C ILE A 176 -6.02 13.57 11.18
N GLY A 177 -6.14 12.40 11.83
CA GLY A 177 -6.30 11.13 11.16
C GLY A 177 -7.76 10.70 11.07
N ILE A 178 -8.23 10.32 9.88
CA ILE A 178 -9.55 9.72 9.68
C ILE A 178 -9.39 8.21 9.52
N ALA A 179 -10.13 7.44 10.33
CA ALA A 179 -10.13 5.98 10.27
C ALA A 179 -11.53 5.40 10.53
N GLY A 180 -11.69 4.07 10.52
CA GLY A 180 -13.02 3.45 10.66
C GLY A 180 -13.41 3.18 12.11
N ASN A 181 -12.75 2.24 12.78
CA ASN A 181 -13.21 1.74 14.08
C ASN A 181 -12.34 2.20 15.25
N ALA A 182 -12.83 2.00 16.47
CA ALA A 182 -12.17 2.43 17.71
C ALA A 182 -10.73 1.86 17.86
N GLN A 183 -10.48 0.61 17.41
CA GLN A 183 -9.15 0.02 17.48
C GLN A 183 -8.16 0.78 16.58
N LYS A 184 -8.58 1.20 15.39
CA LYS A 184 -7.77 2.00 14.47
C LYS A 184 -7.52 3.40 15.01
N LEU A 185 -8.53 4.03 15.64
CA LEU A 185 -8.36 5.32 16.30
C LEU A 185 -7.36 5.24 17.46
N LYS A 186 -7.47 4.20 18.30
CA LYS A 186 -6.51 3.96 19.36
C LYS A 186 -5.09 3.75 18.83
N PHE A 187 -4.92 3.02 17.74
CA PHE A 187 -3.62 2.87 17.08
C PHE A 187 -3.06 4.21 16.60
N LEU A 188 -3.91 5.08 16.02
CA LEU A 188 -3.49 6.40 15.55
C LEU A 188 -3.02 7.29 16.69
N SER A 189 -3.74 7.29 17.83
CA SER A 189 -3.36 8.09 18.98
C SER A 189 -2.14 7.55 19.71
N ASP A 190 -2.13 6.26 20.03
CA ASP A 190 -1.17 5.67 20.96
C ASP A 190 0.15 5.26 20.29
N VAL A 191 0.12 4.92 19.01
CA VAL A 191 1.28 4.37 18.29
C VAL A 191 1.78 5.35 17.22
N VAL A 192 0.88 5.87 16.38
CA VAL A 192 1.25 6.79 15.30
C VAL A 192 1.51 8.21 15.83
N GLY A 193 0.82 8.61 16.90
CA GLY A 193 1.03 9.88 17.58
C GLY A 193 0.41 11.07 16.86
N VAL A 194 -0.76 10.89 16.21
CA VAL A 194 -1.52 12.01 15.63
C VAL A 194 -2.09 12.90 16.74
N ASP A 195 -2.30 14.19 16.46
CA ASP A 195 -2.85 15.13 17.43
C ASP A 195 -4.33 14.85 17.71
N HIS A 196 -5.07 14.48 16.66
CA HIS A 196 -6.48 14.10 16.76
C HIS A 196 -6.81 12.99 15.76
N CYS A 197 -7.86 12.23 16.05
CA CYS A 197 -8.41 11.27 15.12
C CYS A 197 -9.93 11.19 15.25
N VAL A 198 -10.61 10.85 14.14
CA VAL A 198 -12.06 10.78 14.05
C VAL A 198 -12.51 9.57 13.24
N SER A 199 -13.66 9.00 13.61
CA SER A 199 -14.25 7.88 12.89
C SER A 199 -15.18 8.35 11.77
N HIS A 200 -14.89 7.94 10.52
CA HIS A 200 -15.83 8.18 9.41
C HIS A 200 -17.11 7.32 9.51
N LEU A 201 -17.18 6.40 10.49
CA LEU A 201 -18.36 5.59 10.79
C LEU A 201 -19.27 6.24 11.86
N SER A 202 -18.83 7.35 12.50
CA SER A 202 -19.67 8.11 13.41
C SER A 202 -20.84 8.74 12.66
N GLU A 203 -22.02 8.80 13.30
CA GLU A 203 -23.17 9.54 12.79
C GLU A 203 -22.89 11.04 12.72
N ASP A 204 -22.12 11.57 13.68
CA ASP A 204 -21.72 12.97 13.79
C ASP A 204 -20.36 13.29 13.14
N PHE A 205 -19.88 12.43 12.23
CA PHE A 205 -18.54 12.51 11.65
C PHE A 205 -18.16 13.90 11.13
N GLU A 206 -19.04 14.55 10.38
CA GLU A 206 -18.77 15.86 9.78
C GLU A 206 -18.64 16.96 10.84
N ASP A 207 -19.47 16.95 11.88
CA ASP A 207 -19.44 17.92 12.97
C ASP A 207 -18.25 17.69 13.91
N GLU A 208 -17.92 16.42 14.19
CA GLU A 208 -16.70 16.06 14.91
C GLU A 208 -15.45 16.54 14.16
N LEU A 209 -15.38 16.28 12.85
CA LEU A 209 -14.24 16.70 12.02
C LEU A 209 -14.12 18.23 11.97
N ARG A 210 -15.24 18.94 11.82
CA ARG A 210 -15.27 20.42 11.85
C ARG A 210 -14.77 20.96 13.18
N THR A 211 -15.18 20.36 14.29
CA THR A 211 -14.73 20.74 15.64
C THR A 211 -13.24 20.56 15.83
N LEU A 212 -12.66 19.52 15.20
CA LEU A 212 -11.22 19.27 15.22
C LEU A 212 -10.42 20.19 14.29
N CYS A 213 -11.07 20.92 13.38
CA CYS A 213 -10.45 21.84 12.41
C CYS A 213 -10.96 23.28 12.58
N PRO A 214 -10.81 23.92 13.76
CA PRO A 214 -11.33 25.27 13.97
C PRO A 214 -10.71 26.31 13.04
N ASP A 215 -9.45 26.11 12.64
CA ASP A 215 -8.69 27.00 11.76
C ASP A 215 -8.64 26.47 10.30
N GLY A 216 -9.45 25.46 9.98
CA GLY A 216 -9.48 24.83 8.65
C GLY A 216 -8.36 23.82 8.40
N CYS A 217 -8.23 23.41 7.14
CA CYS A 217 -7.27 22.42 6.66
C CYS A 217 -6.37 23.01 5.58
N ASP A 218 -5.06 22.91 5.76
CA ASP A 218 -4.05 23.42 4.82
C ASP A 218 -3.57 22.34 3.84
N VAL A 219 -3.53 21.10 4.29
CA VAL A 219 -3.13 19.95 3.46
C VAL A 219 -4.09 18.79 3.67
N TYR A 220 -4.60 18.26 2.57
CA TYR A 220 -5.40 17.04 2.58
C TYR A 220 -4.72 15.90 1.81
N PHE A 221 -4.39 14.84 2.54
CA PHE A 221 -3.84 13.62 1.96
C PHE A 221 -4.97 12.60 1.78
N GLU A 222 -5.42 12.44 0.54
CA GLU A 222 -6.62 11.69 0.19
C GLU A 222 -6.31 10.26 -0.27
N ASN A 223 -6.98 9.27 0.35
CA ASN A 223 -6.86 7.85 0.02
C ASN A 223 -8.21 7.15 -0.24
N VAL A 224 -9.36 7.79 0.03
CA VAL A 224 -10.65 7.10 0.16
C VAL A 224 -11.68 7.53 -0.87
N GLY A 225 -11.93 8.83 -1.04
CA GLY A 225 -13.03 9.37 -1.85
C GLY A 225 -14.37 9.43 -1.10
N GLY A 226 -15.46 9.60 -1.85
CA GLY A 226 -16.84 9.58 -1.37
C GLY A 226 -17.10 10.47 -0.14
N LYS A 227 -17.88 9.98 0.81
CA LYS A 227 -18.30 10.72 2.02
C LYS A 227 -17.12 11.37 2.77
N VAL A 228 -15.96 10.69 2.84
CA VAL A 228 -14.79 11.23 3.55
C VAL A 228 -14.24 12.44 2.83
N TYR A 229 -14.09 12.35 1.51
CA TYR A 229 -13.64 13.45 0.67
C TYR A 229 -14.60 14.66 0.76
N GLU A 230 -15.90 14.41 0.65
CA GLU A 230 -16.95 15.42 0.71
C GLU A 230 -16.96 16.16 2.05
N ALA A 231 -16.72 15.46 3.16
CA ALA A 231 -16.67 16.04 4.50
C ALA A 231 -15.44 16.96 4.72
N VAL A 232 -14.32 16.70 4.04
CA VAL A 232 -13.09 17.51 4.19
C VAL A 232 -13.14 18.77 3.31
N LEU A 233 -13.77 18.72 2.13
CA LEU A 233 -13.77 19.84 1.17
C LEU A 233 -14.20 21.19 1.79
N PRO A 234 -15.29 21.28 2.60
CA PRO A 234 -15.71 22.53 3.20
C PRO A 234 -14.75 23.12 4.23
N LEU A 235 -13.77 22.32 4.70
CA LEU A 235 -12.79 22.72 5.71
C LEU A 235 -11.50 23.26 5.10
N LEU A 236 -11.35 23.21 3.78
CA LEU A 236 -10.13 23.62 3.11
C LEU A 236 -9.89 25.13 3.19
N ASN A 237 -8.71 25.50 3.62
CA ASN A 237 -8.25 26.88 3.64
C ASN A 237 -7.96 27.40 2.22
N LYS A 238 -7.89 28.73 2.08
CA LYS A 238 -7.41 29.33 0.84
C LYS A 238 -5.96 28.90 0.57
N ASN A 239 -5.67 28.45 -0.64
CA ASN A 239 -4.39 27.89 -1.07
C ASN A 239 -4.02 26.56 -0.42
N SER A 240 -4.98 25.83 0.15
CA SER A 240 -4.75 24.46 0.60
C SER A 240 -4.27 23.56 -0.56
N ARG A 241 -3.60 22.48 -0.21
CA ARG A 241 -3.08 21.51 -1.18
C ARG A 241 -3.71 20.15 -0.93
N ILE A 242 -4.16 19.51 -1.99
CA ILE A 242 -4.72 18.15 -1.93
C ILE A 242 -3.84 17.24 -2.76
N THR A 243 -3.41 16.13 -2.18
CA THR A 243 -2.81 15.03 -2.93
C THR A 243 -3.79 13.85 -2.94
N VAL A 244 -4.16 13.38 -4.13
CA VAL A 244 -5.04 12.22 -4.31
C VAL A 244 -4.18 10.99 -4.58
N CYS A 245 -3.99 10.17 -3.55
CA CYS A 245 -3.20 8.94 -3.63
C CYS A 245 -4.07 7.71 -3.89
N GLY A 246 -5.36 7.78 -3.59
CA GLY A 246 -6.31 6.71 -3.80
C GLY A 246 -7.75 7.18 -3.68
N MET A 247 -8.66 6.44 -4.32
CA MET A 247 -10.11 6.60 -4.21
C MET A 247 -10.71 5.20 -4.18
N ILE A 248 -10.78 4.60 -2.98
CA ILE A 248 -11.18 3.19 -2.78
C ILE A 248 -12.65 3.02 -2.44
N SER A 249 -13.37 4.12 -2.25
CA SER A 249 -14.84 4.11 -1.99
C SER A 249 -15.65 3.93 -3.25
#